data_4c6e76858dd3baeafb649449a45d588e
#
_entry.id   4c6e76858dd3baeafb649449a45d588e
#
_cell.length_a   1.000
_cell.length_b   1.000
_cell.length_c   1.000
_cell.angle_alpha   90.00
_cell.angle_beta   90.00
_cell.angle_gamma   90.00
#
_symmetry.space_group_name_H-M   'P 1'
#
loop_
_entity.id
_entity.type
_entity.pdbx_description
1 polymer ?
#
loop_
_entity_poly.entity_id
_entity_poly.type
_entity_poly.pdbx_seq_one_letter_code
_entity_poly.pdbx_strand_id
1 'polypeptide(L)'
;MEEILIYMLIKHHYIWDEVYNALRQKEPIDIKDVKDEYIKLCCKYVTVINEKYPLYLHDVLKPPFAIFYVGNIDLFSKQRICIEGNIKAKNLKYLKYLAAQNFVLCFKQNLIDEEGTDLLIKNHLPFVIYTKDLQCILSNDKLLEKIDKKSCCFVSEIHDEKYAKSRGDFYNNRFFYGRGNPIVIFDEDIIVDIQNNCYLLDSKIPIYVIADNSKKYENINNSQMQKINNFNEFKIVFINKN
;
A
#
# COMPACT_ATOMS: atom_id res chain seq x y z
N MET A 1 -18.73 -0.52 -17.93
CA MET A 1 -17.51 -1.37 -18.07
C MET A 1 -16.82 -1.65 -16.75
N GLU A 2 -16.73 -0.68 -15.86
CA GLU A 2 -16.10 -0.90 -14.52
C GLU A 2 -16.85 -1.96 -13.71
N GLU A 3 -18.18 -1.93 -13.71
CA GLU A 3 -19.02 -2.94 -13.04
C GLU A 3 -18.73 -4.37 -13.52
N ILE A 4 -18.47 -4.53 -14.81
CA ILE A 4 -18.10 -5.81 -15.41
C ILE A 4 -16.76 -6.29 -14.86
N LEU A 5 -15.78 -5.40 -14.74
CA LEU A 5 -14.47 -5.73 -14.15
C LEU A 5 -14.61 -6.18 -12.69
N ILE A 6 -15.44 -5.49 -11.90
CA ILE A 6 -15.71 -5.87 -10.51
C ILE A 6 -16.39 -7.24 -10.43
N TYR A 7 -17.41 -7.47 -11.27
CA TYR A 7 -18.06 -8.78 -11.34
C TYR A 7 -17.07 -9.89 -11.67
N MET A 8 -16.21 -9.69 -12.68
CA MET A 8 -15.19 -10.67 -13.06
C MET A 8 -14.20 -10.95 -11.93
N LEU A 9 -13.78 -9.91 -11.19
CA LEU A 9 -12.93 -10.08 -10.02
C LEU A 9 -13.57 -10.96 -8.95
N ILE A 10 -14.84 -10.74 -8.64
CA ILE A 10 -15.58 -11.52 -7.64
C ILE A 10 -15.79 -12.96 -8.16
N LYS A 11 -16.26 -13.14 -9.38
CA LYS A 11 -16.52 -14.44 -10.01
C LYS A 11 -15.28 -15.32 -10.05
N HIS A 12 -14.12 -14.76 -10.36
CA HIS A 12 -12.83 -15.45 -10.44
C HIS A 12 -11.99 -15.31 -9.15
N HIS A 13 -12.63 -15.04 -8.02
CA HIS A 13 -12.01 -15.04 -6.69
C HIS A 13 -10.74 -14.18 -6.61
N TYR A 14 -10.68 -13.06 -7.33
CA TYR A 14 -9.52 -12.14 -7.41
C TYR A 14 -8.23 -12.80 -7.93
N ILE A 15 -8.30 -13.96 -8.60
CA ILE A 15 -7.15 -14.60 -9.23
C ILE A 15 -6.86 -13.88 -10.54
N TRP A 16 -5.75 -13.14 -10.59
CA TRP A 16 -5.44 -12.24 -11.70
C TRP A 16 -5.44 -12.94 -13.06
N ASP A 17 -4.81 -14.12 -13.16
CA ASP A 17 -4.71 -14.86 -14.42
C ASP A 17 -6.07 -15.38 -14.90
N GLU A 18 -6.96 -15.76 -13.99
CA GLU A 18 -8.33 -16.19 -14.33
C GLU A 18 -9.14 -15.00 -14.88
N VAL A 19 -9.11 -13.85 -14.19
CA VAL A 19 -9.76 -12.62 -14.66
C VAL A 19 -9.23 -12.19 -16.03
N TYR A 20 -7.90 -12.17 -16.19
CA TYR A 20 -7.28 -11.81 -17.46
C TYR A 20 -7.69 -12.73 -18.61
N ASN A 21 -7.70 -14.05 -18.37
CA ASN A 21 -8.10 -15.03 -19.37
C ASN A 21 -9.59 -14.93 -19.72
N ALA A 22 -10.46 -14.72 -18.73
CA ALA A 22 -11.89 -14.53 -18.94
C ALA A 22 -12.19 -13.30 -19.81
N LEU A 23 -11.52 -12.17 -19.52
CA LEU A 23 -11.62 -10.96 -20.34
C LEU A 23 -11.09 -11.16 -21.76
N ARG A 24 -9.94 -11.82 -21.92
CA ARG A 24 -9.32 -12.11 -23.21
C ARG A 24 -10.19 -13.02 -24.07
N GLN A 25 -10.84 -14.01 -23.46
CA GLN A 25 -11.72 -14.97 -24.14
C GLN A 25 -13.13 -14.41 -24.37
N LYS A 26 -13.42 -13.18 -23.90
CA LYS A 26 -14.75 -12.57 -23.95
C LYS A 26 -15.79 -13.47 -23.29
N GLU A 27 -15.49 -13.96 -22.10
CA GLU A 27 -16.40 -14.83 -21.35
C GLU A 27 -17.81 -14.24 -21.29
N PRO A 28 -18.85 -15.02 -21.60
CA PRO A 28 -20.22 -14.54 -21.55
C PRO A 28 -20.61 -14.09 -20.13
N ILE A 29 -21.29 -12.95 -20.06
CA ILE A 29 -21.71 -12.31 -18.81
C ILE A 29 -23.21 -12.04 -18.88
N ASP A 30 -23.94 -12.44 -17.84
CA ASP A 30 -25.30 -12.00 -17.63
C ASP A 30 -25.30 -10.62 -16.94
N ILE A 31 -25.96 -9.65 -17.56
CA ILE A 31 -26.07 -8.28 -17.00
C ILE A 31 -26.81 -8.29 -15.66
N LYS A 32 -27.71 -9.24 -15.42
CA LYS A 32 -28.40 -9.39 -14.14
C LYS A 32 -27.42 -9.76 -13.03
N ASP A 33 -26.55 -10.75 -13.28
CA ASP A 33 -25.53 -11.17 -12.30
C ASP A 33 -24.59 -10.02 -11.95
N VAL A 34 -24.19 -9.20 -12.94
CA VAL A 34 -23.35 -8.00 -12.70
C VAL A 34 -24.04 -7.03 -11.74
N LYS A 35 -25.32 -6.75 -11.94
CA LYS A 35 -26.07 -5.82 -11.08
C LYS A 35 -26.24 -6.39 -9.66
N ASP A 36 -26.55 -7.67 -9.54
CA ASP A 36 -26.77 -8.32 -8.24
C ASP A 36 -25.48 -8.32 -7.38
N GLU A 37 -24.31 -8.54 -7.98
CA GLU A 37 -23.02 -8.45 -7.27
C GLU A 37 -22.60 -7.00 -6.97
N TYR A 38 -22.87 -6.07 -7.90
CA TYR A 38 -22.56 -4.66 -7.70
C TYR A 38 -23.30 -4.03 -6.51
N ILE A 39 -24.58 -4.37 -6.35
CA ILE A 39 -25.42 -3.87 -5.23
C ILE A 39 -24.86 -4.31 -3.86
N LYS A 40 -24.14 -5.42 -3.79
CA LYS A 40 -23.54 -5.93 -2.56
C LYS A 40 -22.25 -5.20 -2.14
N LEU A 41 -21.70 -4.37 -3.03
CA LEU A 41 -20.47 -3.61 -2.72
C LEU A 41 -20.78 -2.46 -1.77
N CYS A 42 -20.20 -2.55 -0.55
CA CYS A 42 -20.34 -1.52 0.50
C CYS A 42 -19.20 -0.50 0.48
N CYS A 43 -18.27 -0.54 -0.49
CA CYS A 43 -17.08 0.30 -0.54
C CYS A 43 -16.91 1.02 -1.87
N LYS A 44 -16.09 2.07 -1.87
CA LYS A 44 -15.65 2.75 -3.09
C LYS A 44 -14.56 1.94 -3.78
N TYR A 45 -14.46 2.10 -5.10
CA TYR A 45 -13.40 1.48 -5.89
C TYR A 45 -12.95 2.39 -7.02
N VAL A 46 -11.79 2.06 -7.58
CA VAL A 46 -11.27 2.60 -8.85
C VAL A 46 -10.69 1.43 -9.65
N THR A 47 -11.03 1.34 -10.92
CA THR A 47 -10.58 0.25 -11.79
C THR A 47 -9.44 0.69 -12.70
N VAL A 48 -8.71 -0.27 -13.26
CA VAL A 48 -7.57 -0.03 -14.18
C VAL A 48 -7.94 0.79 -15.43
N ILE A 49 -9.21 0.88 -15.77
CA ILE A 49 -9.73 1.67 -16.89
C ILE A 49 -10.25 3.06 -16.50
N ASN A 50 -10.19 3.38 -15.20
CA ASN A 50 -10.64 4.68 -14.69
C ASN A 50 -9.49 5.69 -14.72
N GLU A 51 -9.78 6.93 -15.07
CA GLU A 51 -8.77 8.02 -15.11
C GLU A 51 -8.11 8.32 -13.77
N LYS A 52 -8.79 8.00 -12.65
CA LYS A 52 -8.25 8.15 -11.28
C LYS A 52 -7.40 6.96 -10.83
N TYR A 53 -7.26 5.93 -11.68
CA TYR A 53 -6.42 4.80 -11.34
C TYR A 53 -4.95 5.23 -11.25
N PRO A 54 -4.21 4.84 -10.19
CA PRO A 54 -2.84 5.31 -9.98
C PRO A 54 -1.91 4.88 -11.12
N LEU A 55 -1.33 5.84 -11.84
CA LEU A 55 -0.51 5.58 -13.03
C LEU A 55 0.66 4.62 -12.75
N TYR A 56 1.29 4.73 -11.58
CA TYR A 56 2.42 3.88 -11.22
C TYR A 56 2.07 2.38 -11.11
N LEU A 57 0.79 2.05 -10.92
CA LEU A 57 0.33 0.65 -10.88
C LEU A 57 0.16 0.04 -12.28
N HIS A 58 0.09 0.85 -13.34
CA HIS A 58 0.12 0.31 -14.69
C HIS A 58 1.46 -0.35 -15.05
N ASP A 59 2.56 0.12 -14.42
CA ASP A 59 3.91 -0.35 -14.69
C ASP A 59 4.33 -1.57 -13.85
N VAL A 60 3.49 -2.00 -12.89
CA VAL A 60 3.81 -3.20 -12.11
C VAL A 60 3.41 -4.46 -12.90
N LEU A 61 4.11 -5.56 -12.65
CA LEU A 61 3.73 -6.84 -13.23
C LEU A 61 2.37 -7.29 -12.70
N LYS A 62 1.42 -7.63 -13.58
CA LYS A 62 0.03 -7.96 -13.25
C LYS A 62 -0.66 -6.84 -12.45
N PRO A 63 -0.86 -5.66 -13.03
CA PRO A 63 -1.48 -4.53 -12.32
C PRO A 63 -2.84 -4.91 -11.73
N PRO A 64 -3.21 -4.42 -10.55
CA PRO A 64 -4.54 -4.63 -9.98
C PRO A 64 -5.64 -4.22 -10.95
N PHE A 65 -6.62 -5.06 -11.21
CA PHE A 65 -7.78 -4.67 -12.05
C PHE A 65 -8.66 -3.63 -11.35
N ALA A 66 -8.72 -3.66 -10.02
CA ALA A 66 -9.40 -2.67 -9.21
C ALA A 66 -8.70 -2.47 -7.87
N ILE A 67 -8.91 -1.30 -7.29
CA ILE A 67 -8.51 -0.92 -5.94
C ILE A 67 -9.78 -0.52 -5.20
N PHE A 68 -10.08 -1.21 -4.12
CA PHE A 68 -11.14 -0.85 -3.19
C PHE A 68 -10.58 0.07 -2.10
N TYR A 69 -11.34 1.09 -1.69
CA TYR A 69 -10.81 2.06 -0.75
C TYR A 69 -11.83 2.71 0.18
N VAL A 70 -11.32 3.17 1.33
CA VAL A 70 -12.00 4.05 2.28
C VAL A 70 -11.09 5.26 2.54
N GLY A 71 -11.61 6.47 2.44
CA GLY A 71 -10.85 7.71 2.60
C GLY A 71 -10.56 8.40 1.30
N ASN A 72 -9.38 9.03 1.17
CA ASN A 72 -8.99 9.88 0.04
C ASN A 72 -8.08 9.14 -0.95
N ILE A 73 -8.65 8.71 -2.07
CA ILE A 73 -7.90 8.03 -3.13
C ILE A 73 -6.88 8.96 -3.83
N ASP A 74 -7.07 10.28 -3.81
CA ASP A 74 -6.17 11.23 -4.44
C ASP A 74 -4.77 11.26 -3.79
N LEU A 75 -4.61 10.68 -2.59
CA LEU A 75 -3.31 10.47 -1.98
C LEU A 75 -2.40 9.55 -2.81
N PHE A 76 -2.98 8.68 -3.64
CA PHE A 76 -2.24 7.81 -4.54
C PHE A 76 -1.57 8.55 -5.70
N SER A 77 -2.05 9.71 -6.09
CA SER A 77 -1.43 10.52 -7.15
C SER A 77 -0.22 11.34 -6.66
N LYS A 78 -0.01 11.40 -5.32
CA LYS A 78 1.09 12.13 -4.71
C LYS A 78 2.35 11.29 -4.62
N GLN A 79 3.48 11.96 -4.37
CA GLN A 79 4.75 11.28 -4.09
C GLN A 79 4.62 10.45 -2.80
N ARG A 80 5.03 9.18 -2.85
CA ARG A 80 4.84 8.23 -1.75
C ARG A 80 6.15 7.69 -1.25
N ILE A 81 6.13 7.25 0.01
CA ILE A 81 7.24 6.57 0.66
C ILE A 81 6.70 5.38 1.44
N CYS A 82 7.27 4.20 1.22
CA CYS A 82 6.90 2.98 1.92
C CYS A 82 7.61 2.94 3.27
N ILE A 83 6.87 2.71 4.33
CA ILE A 83 7.39 2.63 5.70
C ILE A 83 7.28 1.17 6.16
N GLU A 84 8.40 0.61 6.59
CA GLU A 84 8.50 -0.73 7.14
C GLU A 84 8.91 -0.67 8.62
N GLY A 85 8.22 -1.47 9.44
CA GLY A 85 8.43 -1.53 10.89
C GLY A 85 7.41 -0.77 11.71
N ASN A 86 7.34 -1.12 12.98
CA ASN A 86 6.40 -0.53 13.93
C ASN A 86 6.67 0.95 14.17
N ILE A 87 5.61 1.75 14.09
CA ILE A 87 5.67 3.18 14.38
C ILE A 87 5.60 3.40 15.89
N LYS A 88 6.64 4.01 16.41
CA LYS A 88 6.72 4.45 17.81
C LYS A 88 6.86 5.97 17.88
N ALA A 89 6.53 6.56 19.02
CA ALA A 89 6.66 8.01 19.22
C ALA A 89 8.04 8.58 18.83
N LYS A 90 9.14 7.81 19.03
CA LYS A 90 10.50 8.20 18.62
C LYS A 90 10.66 8.42 17.10
N ASN A 91 9.85 7.72 16.28
CA ASN A 91 9.90 7.79 14.83
C ASN A 91 9.12 9.01 14.28
N LEU A 92 8.26 9.63 15.09
CA LEU A 92 7.35 10.70 14.65
C LEU A 92 8.08 11.90 14.01
N LYS A 93 9.29 12.25 14.49
CA LYS A 93 10.10 13.32 13.90
C LYS A 93 10.44 13.08 12.43
N TYR A 94 10.75 11.82 12.07
CA TYR A 94 11.04 11.41 10.67
C TYR A 94 9.78 11.47 9.81
N LEU A 95 8.65 10.94 10.32
CA LEU A 95 7.38 10.93 9.60
C LEU A 95 6.85 12.35 9.34
N LYS A 96 6.94 13.24 10.35
CA LYS A 96 6.58 14.66 10.19
C LYS A 96 7.45 15.35 9.15
N TYR A 97 8.75 15.05 9.13
CA TYR A 97 9.64 15.62 8.14
C TYR A 97 9.29 15.15 6.71
N LEU A 98 9.05 13.85 6.51
CA LEU A 98 8.61 13.33 5.20
C LEU A 98 7.29 13.96 4.75
N ALA A 99 6.30 14.06 5.63
CA ALA A 99 5.04 14.72 5.32
C ALA A 99 5.23 16.19 4.95
N ALA A 100 6.14 16.92 5.63
CA ALA A 100 6.50 18.29 5.29
C ALA A 100 7.21 18.43 3.93
N GLN A 101 7.85 17.36 3.43
CA GLN A 101 8.40 17.24 2.07
C GLN A 101 7.35 16.73 1.06
N ASN A 102 6.06 16.80 1.39
CA ASN A 102 4.92 16.37 0.56
C ASN A 102 4.85 14.86 0.26
N PHE A 103 5.56 14.02 1.01
CA PHE A 103 5.39 12.58 0.89
C PHE A 103 4.10 12.11 1.57
N VAL A 104 3.41 11.17 0.93
CA VAL A 104 2.38 10.35 1.54
C VAL A 104 3.01 9.09 2.13
N LEU A 105 2.76 8.84 3.40
CA LEU A 105 3.33 7.73 4.14
C LEU A 105 2.52 6.45 3.88
N CYS A 106 3.15 5.41 3.36
CA CYS A 106 2.49 4.14 3.01
C CYS A 106 2.87 3.03 4.00
N PHE A 107 1.89 2.32 4.52
CA PHE A 107 2.07 1.24 5.50
C PHE A 107 1.33 -0.02 5.08
N LYS A 108 1.84 -1.20 5.47
CA LYS A 108 1.07 -2.44 5.49
C LYS A 108 0.33 -2.56 6.82
N GLN A 109 -0.91 -3.01 6.79
CA GLN A 109 -1.74 -3.13 8.01
C GLN A 109 -1.09 -4.01 9.09
N ASN A 110 -0.40 -5.08 8.71
CA ASN A 110 0.27 -5.97 9.65
C ASN A 110 1.53 -5.37 10.32
N LEU A 111 2.00 -4.23 9.83
CA LEU A 111 3.19 -3.53 10.34
C LEU A 111 2.85 -2.22 11.06
N ILE A 112 1.57 -1.92 11.22
CA ILE A 112 1.10 -0.76 11.98
C ILE A 112 -0.02 -1.19 12.92
N ASP A 113 0.20 -0.99 14.21
CA ASP A 113 -0.79 -1.26 15.24
C ASP A 113 -1.79 -0.09 15.41
N GLU A 114 -2.75 -0.24 16.32
CA GLU A 114 -3.74 0.79 16.62
C GLU A 114 -3.07 2.06 17.16
N GLU A 115 -2.04 1.93 18.00
CA GLU A 115 -1.29 3.07 18.57
C GLU A 115 -0.58 3.84 17.46
N GLY A 116 0.08 3.16 16.54
CA GLY A 116 0.73 3.78 15.37
C GLY A 116 -0.27 4.49 14.47
N THR A 117 -1.44 3.88 14.22
CA THR A 117 -2.51 4.49 13.42
C THR A 117 -3.07 5.74 14.12
N ASP A 118 -3.35 5.67 15.41
CA ASP A 118 -3.81 6.82 16.21
C ASP A 118 -2.77 7.96 16.22
N LEU A 119 -1.46 7.62 16.26
CA LEU A 119 -0.38 8.60 16.16
C LEU A 119 -0.40 9.38 14.84
N LEU A 120 -0.64 8.70 13.71
CA LEU A 120 -0.74 9.33 12.40
C LEU A 120 -1.95 10.26 12.32
N ILE A 121 -3.12 9.78 12.76
CA ILE A 121 -4.39 10.54 12.77
C ILE A 121 -4.26 11.79 13.65
N LYS A 122 -3.78 11.64 14.89
CA LYS A 122 -3.62 12.73 15.86
C LYS A 122 -2.68 13.83 15.37
N ASN A 123 -1.69 13.47 14.55
CA ASN A 123 -0.73 14.44 13.99
C ASN A 123 -1.11 14.91 12.58
N HIS A 124 -2.29 14.55 12.06
CA HIS A 124 -2.79 14.91 10.73
C HIS A 124 -1.81 14.61 9.59
N LEU A 125 -1.05 13.52 9.72
CA LEU A 125 -0.10 13.12 8.69
C LEU A 125 -0.83 12.49 7.49
N PRO A 126 -0.40 12.76 6.24
CA PRO A 126 -0.98 12.09 5.08
C PRO A 126 -0.50 10.66 4.99
N PHE A 127 -1.41 9.67 4.99
CA PHE A 127 -1.02 8.27 4.93
C PHE A 127 -1.97 7.38 4.12
N VAL A 128 -1.43 6.26 3.67
CA VAL A 128 -2.17 5.15 3.03
C VAL A 128 -1.83 3.86 3.76
N ILE A 129 -2.85 3.10 4.16
CA ILE A 129 -2.68 1.76 4.72
C ILE A 129 -3.19 0.72 3.74
N TYR A 130 -2.30 -0.20 3.37
CA TYR A 130 -2.60 -1.36 2.53
C TYR A 130 -3.10 -2.49 3.40
N THR A 131 -4.37 -2.84 3.22
CA THR A 131 -5.05 -3.87 4.00
C THR A 131 -5.17 -5.18 3.22
N LYS A 132 -5.30 -6.30 3.92
CA LYS A 132 -5.53 -7.61 3.32
C LYS A 132 -6.85 -7.63 2.54
N ASP A 133 -7.90 -7.12 3.18
CA ASP A 133 -9.22 -6.87 2.60
C ASP A 133 -9.78 -5.57 3.17
N LEU A 134 -10.82 -5.01 2.54
CA LEU A 134 -11.38 -3.75 3.00
C LEU A 134 -12.47 -3.94 4.05
N GLN A 135 -13.07 -5.14 4.16
CA GLN A 135 -14.14 -5.41 5.10
C GLN A 135 -13.67 -5.26 6.56
N CYS A 136 -12.39 -5.58 6.84
CA CYS A 136 -11.81 -5.39 8.17
C CYS A 136 -11.82 -3.91 8.63
N ILE A 137 -11.71 -2.97 7.69
CA ILE A 137 -11.80 -1.52 7.95
C ILE A 137 -13.26 -1.08 8.07
N LEU A 138 -14.12 -1.55 7.16
CA LEU A 138 -15.55 -1.20 7.14
C LEU A 138 -16.31 -1.69 8.38
N SER A 139 -15.84 -2.77 9.01
CA SER A 139 -16.42 -3.32 10.24
C SER A 139 -15.91 -2.66 11.52
N ASN A 140 -14.98 -1.70 11.43
CA ASN A 140 -14.39 -1.02 12.57
C ASN A 140 -14.94 0.40 12.74
N ASP A 141 -16.12 0.52 13.35
CA ASP A 141 -16.81 1.80 13.55
C ASP A 141 -15.93 2.82 14.28
N LYS A 142 -15.17 2.39 15.30
CA LYS A 142 -14.28 3.27 16.07
C LYS A 142 -13.17 3.88 15.18
N LEU A 143 -12.64 3.10 14.26
CA LEU A 143 -11.64 3.58 13.31
C LEU A 143 -12.29 4.54 12.30
N LEU A 144 -13.48 4.18 11.78
CA LEU A 144 -14.20 5.01 10.80
C LEU A 144 -14.60 6.38 11.36
N GLU A 145 -14.91 6.47 12.65
CA GLU A 145 -15.19 7.74 13.33
C GLU A 145 -13.95 8.62 13.48
N LYS A 146 -12.76 8.02 13.69
CA LYS A 146 -11.49 8.72 13.85
C LYS A 146 -10.90 9.19 12.52
N ILE A 147 -11.24 8.54 11.41
CA ILE A 147 -10.63 8.79 10.09
C ILE A 147 -10.96 10.20 9.59
N ASP A 148 -9.93 11.05 9.43
CA ASP A 148 -10.01 12.22 8.58
C ASP A 148 -9.92 11.79 7.11
N LYS A 149 -11.09 11.78 6.45
CA LYS A 149 -11.20 11.38 5.03
C LYS A 149 -10.37 12.24 4.06
N LYS A 150 -9.70 13.30 4.52
CA LYS A 150 -8.85 14.15 3.67
C LYS A 150 -7.38 13.72 3.72
N SER A 151 -6.93 13.24 4.88
CA SER A 151 -5.51 12.94 5.15
C SER A 151 -5.18 11.46 5.12
N CYS A 152 -6.16 10.55 5.01
CA CYS A 152 -5.88 9.12 5.00
C CYS A 152 -6.66 8.35 3.94
N CYS A 153 -6.11 7.18 3.57
CA CYS A 153 -6.77 6.21 2.71
C CYS A 153 -6.41 4.79 3.13
N PHE A 154 -7.40 3.93 3.23
CA PHE A 154 -7.23 2.49 3.39
C PHE A 154 -7.54 1.84 2.06
N VAL A 155 -6.70 0.92 1.64
CA VAL A 155 -6.81 0.32 0.29
C VAL A 155 -6.57 -1.17 0.31
N SER A 156 -7.28 -1.86 -0.57
CA SER A 156 -7.09 -3.28 -0.83
C SER A 156 -7.39 -3.61 -2.29
N GLU A 157 -6.81 -4.69 -2.80
CA GLU A 157 -7.24 -5.33 -4.05
C GLU A 157 -8.46 -6.24 -3.84
N ILE A 158 -8.89 -6.44 -2.59
CA ILE A 158 -9.96 -7.35 -2.19
C ILE A 158 -10.92 -6.56 -1.30
N HIS A 159 -12.21 -6.54 -1.66
CA HIS A 159 -13.19 -5.84 -0.84
C HIS A 159 -13.63 -6.64 0.38
N ASP A 160 -13.72 -7.97 0.27
CA ASP A 160 -14.12 -8.89 1.34
C ASP A 160 -13.35 -10.22 1.16
N GLU A 161 -12.60 -10.64 2.18
CA GLU A 161 -11.72 -11.82 2.15
C GLU A 161 -12.48 -13.12 1.81
N LYS A 162 -13.77 -13.22 2.15
CA LYS A 162 -14.60 -14.42 1.85
C LYS A 162 -14.68 -14.73 0.35
N TYR A 163 -14.46 -13.73 -0.52
CA TYR A 163 -14.48 -13.92 -1.97
C TYR A 163 -13.10 -14.23 -2.55
N ALA A 164 -12.03 -14.13 -1.75
CA ALA A 164 -10.68 -14.29 -2.22
C ALA A 164 -10.09 -15.65 -1.84
N LYS A 165 -9.41 -16.30 -2.78
CA LYS A 165 -8.49 -17.40 -2.49
C LYS A 165 -7.17 -16.85 -1.94
N SER A 166 -6.41 -17.71 -1.25
CA SER A 166 -5.08 -17.36 -0.76
C SER A 166 -4.22 -16.77 -1.89
N ARG A 167 -3.59 -15.63 -1.63
CA ARG A 167 -2.68 -14.95 -2.53
C ARG A 167 -1.25 -15.03 -1.99
N GLY A 168 -0.31 -15.23 -2.87
CA GLY A 168 1.11 -15.20 -2.52
C GLY A 168 1.61 -13.76 -2.26
N ASP A 169 2.75 -13.65 -1.58
CA ASP A 169 3.38 -12.37 -1.21
C ASP A 169 3.70 -11.46 -2.39
N PHE A 170 3.90 -12.05 -3.58
CA PHE A 170 4.13 -11.29 -4.81
C PHE A 170 3.05 -10.23 -5.06
N TYR A 171 1.76 -10.59 -4.95
CA TYR A 171 0.66 -9.66 -5.21
C TYR A 171 0.61 -8.53 -4.18
N ASN A 172 0.83 -8.85 -2.90
CA ASN A 172 0.86 -7.85 -1.83
C ASN A 172 2.04 -6.88 -2.01
N ASN A 173 3.21 -7.41 -2.35
CA ASN A 173 4.43 -6.62 -2.50
C ASN A 173 4.37 -5.68 -3.70
N ARG A 174 3.89 -6.12 -4.88
CA ARG A 174 3.76 -5.25 -6.06
C ARG A 174 2.79 -4.09 -5.83
N PHE A 175 1.70 -4.34 -5.07
CA PHE A 175 0.71 -3.33 -4.75
C PHE A 175 1.26 -2.29 -3.78
N PHE A 176 1.93 -2.73 -2.73
CA PHE A 176 2.49 -1.85 -1.70
C PHE A 176 3.70 -1.07 -2.18
N TYR A 177 4.73 -1.74 -2.67
CA TYR A 177 5.96 -1.08 -3.09
C TYR A 177 5.80 -0.33 -4.41
N GLY A 178 4.97 -0.83 -5.32
CA GLY A 178 4.83 -0.28 -6.64
C GLY A 178 6.15 -0.28 -7.39
N ARG A 179 6.37 0.72 -8.26
CA ARG A 179 7.62 0.89 -8.98
C ARG A 179 8.25 2.24 -8.60
N GLY A 180 9.41 2.18 -7.93
CA GLY A 180 10.23 3.37 -7.68
C GLY A 180 9.94 4.15 -6.38
N ASN A 181 9.02 3.70 -5.51
CA ASN A 181 8.83 4.35 -4.21
C ASN A 181 9.96 4.02 -3.25
N PRO A 182 10.65 5.01 -2.65
CA PRO A 182 11.66 4.74 -1.65
C PRO A 182 11.05 4.05 -0.42
N ILE A 183 11.86 3.22 0.24
CA ILE A 183 11.48 2.49 1.45
C ILE A 183 12.28 3.04 2.62
N VAL A 184 11.62 3.31 3.75
CA VAL A 184 12.25 3.65 5.03
C VAL A 184 11.94 2.56 6.04
N ILE A 185 12.99 2.00 6.63
CA ILE A 185 12.90 0.92 7.62
C ILE A 185 13.23 1.50 9.00
N PHE A 186 12.29 1.35 9.95
CA PHE A 186 12.47 1.75 11.35
C PHE A 186 12.76 0.59 12.29
N ASP A 187 12.61 -0.65 11.83
CA ASP A 187 12.77 -1.87 12.64
C ASP A 187 13.83 -2.79 12.02
N GLU A 188 14.79 -3.18 12.85
CA GLU A 188 15.92 -4.01 12.45
C GLU A 188 15.49 -5.43 12.05
N ASP A 189 14.49 -5.95 12.74
CA ASP A 189 14.06 -7.34 12.58
C ASP A 189 13.46 -7.60 11.18
N ILE A 190 13.01 -6.55 10.52
CA ILE A 190 12.42 -6.62 9.16
C ILE A 190 13.48 -6.64 8.04
N ILE A 191 14.72 -6.27 8.32
CA ILE A 191 15.78 -6.17 7.30
C ILE A 191 16.02 -7.51 6.59
N VAL A 192 15.99 -8.61 7.32
CA VAL A 192 16.19 -9.95 6.75
C VAL A 192 15.08 -10.31 5.77
N ASP A 193 13.83 -10.00 6.11
CA ASP A 193 12.68 -10.26 5.25
C ASP A 193 12.74 -9.42 3.97
N ILE A 194 13.19 -8.16 4.08
CA ILE A 194 13.38 -7.28 2.93
C ILE A 194 14.54 -7.74 2.06
N GLN A 195 15.65 -8.18 2.64
CA GLN A 195 16.79 -8.71 1.89
C GLN A 195 16.45 -9.99 1.12
N ASN A 196 15.51 -10.79 1.60
CA ASN A 196 15.05 -12.02 0.95
C ASN A 196 13.85 -11.78 0.01
N ASN A 197 13.34 -10.56 -0.09
CA ASN A 197 12.20 -10.24 -0.93
C ASN A 197 12.64 -10.07 -2.40
N CYS A 198 12.41 -11.11 -3.21
CA CYS A 198 12.79 -11.13 -4.62
C CYS A 198 12.19 -9.96 -5.42
N TYR A 199 10.98 -9.49 -5.10
CA TYR A 199 10.38 -8.32 -5.75
C TYR A 199 11.23 -7.06 -5.56
N LEU A 200 11.78 -6.84 -4.36
CA LEU A 200 12.61 -5.68 -4.04
C LEU A 200 14.01 -5.78 -4.65
N LEU A 201 14.58 -6.99 -4.67
CA LEU A 201 15.91 -7.22 -5.26
C LEU A 201 15.95 -6.87 -6.76
N ASP A 202 14.87 -7.18 -7.49
CA ASP A 202 14.76 -6.92 -8.93
C ASP A 202 14.38 -5.46 -9.26
N SER A 203 13.79 -4.73 -8.31
CA SER A 203 13.15 -3.43 -8.55
C SER A 203 14.09 -2.23 -8.51
N LYS A 204 15.33 -2.37 -7.98
CA LYS A 204 16.29 -1.28 -7.72
C LYS A 204 15.72 -0.11 -6.90
N ILE A 205 14.72 -0.38 -6.06
CA ILE A 205 14.10 0.61 -5.18
C ILE A 205 15.09 1.03 -4.09
N PRO A 206 15.33 2.33 -3.85
CA PRO A 206 16.22 2.77 -2.79
C PRO A 206 15.63 2.47 -1.41
N ILE A 207 16.43 1.87 -0.53
CA ILE A 207 16.03 1.45 0.82
C ILE A 207 16.88 2.20 1.84
N TYR A 208 16.24 2.86 2.79
CA TYR A 208 16.87 3.66 3.84
C TYR A 208 16.63 3.04 5.20
N VAL A 209 17.67 2.63 5.88
CA VAL A 209 17.58 1.99 7.21
C VAL A 209 17.93 3.00 8.29
N ILE A 210 17.00 3.30 9.19
CA ILE A 210 17.19 4.22 10.30
C ILE A 210 17.84 3.49 11.46
N ALA A 211 19.11 3.68 11.63
CA ALA A 211 19.93 2.94 12.60
C ALA A 211 20.07 3.63 13.97
N ASP A 212 19.74 4.92 14.10
CA ASP A 212 19.82 5.73 15.33
C ASP A 212 21.07 5.38 16.19
N ASN A 213 22.26 5.30 15.53
CA ASN A 213 23.56 4.91 16.13
C ASN A 213 23.64 3.45 16.65
N SER A 214 22.76 2.56 16.21
CA SER A 214 22.83 1.12 16.55
C SER A 214 24.03 0.45 15.86
N LYS A 215 24.81 -0.34 16.62
CA LYS A 215 25.92 -1.15 16.08
C LYS A 215 25.47 -2.38 15.29
N LYS A 216 24.18 -2.76 15.36
CA LYS A 216 23.65 -3.99 14.75
C LYS A 216 23.70 -4.00 13.21
N TYR A 217 23.92 -2.86 12.57
CA TYR A 217 23.85 -2.70 11.10
C TYR A 217 25.20 -2.72 10.38
N GLU A 218 26.25 -3.24 11.00
CA GLU A 218 27.59 -3.23 10.38
C GLU A 218 27.68 -4.09 9.10
N ASN A 219 26.73 -5.00 8.88
CA ASN A 219 26.75 -5.99 7.80
C ASN A 219 25.66 -5.80 6.72
N ILE A 220 25.19 -4.58 6.47
CA ILE A 220 24.26 -4.34 5.34
C ILE A 220 25.11 -4.30 4.05
N ASN A 221 25.30 -5.45 3.43
CA ASN A 221 26.04 -5.61 2.17
C ASN A 221 25.12 -5.57 0.93
N ASN A 222 24.13 -4.69 0.90
CA ASN A 222 23.26 -4.54 -0.26
C ASN A 222 23.43 -3.13 -0.85
N SER A 223 23.82 -3.03 -2.12
CA SER A 223 24.04 -1.75 -2.83
C SER A 223 22.79 -0.87 -2.93
N GLN A 224 21.60 -1.43 -2.67
CA GLN A 224 20.32 -0.71 -2.65
C GLN A 224 19.99 -0.12 -1.27
N MET A 225 20.68 -0.56 -0.21
CA MET A 225 20.42 -0.16 1.16
C MET A 225 21.40 0.91 1.63
N GLN A 226 20.88 2.04 2.08
CA GLN A 226 21.65 3.10 2.70
C GLN A 226 21.32 3.19 4.19
N LYS A 227 22.33 3.05 5.04
CA LYS A 227 22.22 3.28 6.48
C LYS A 227 22.16 4.77 6.76
N ILE A 228 21.24 5.18 7.65
CA ILE A 228 21.09 6.55 8.13
C ILE A 228 21.25 6.54 9.65
N ASN A 229 22.31 7.17 10.16
CA ASN A 229 22.69 7.08 11.57
C ASN A 229 21.99 8.12 12.46
N ASN A 230 21.47 9.19 11.89
CA ASN A 230 20.84 10.26 12.65
C ASN A 230 19.86 11.10 11.81
N PHE A 231 19.08 11.94 12.49
CA PHE A 231 18.05 12.76 11.84
C PHE A 231 18.60 13.82 10.86
N ASN A 232 19.84 14.30 11.05
CA ASN A 232 20.42 15.27 10.13
C ASN A 232 20.80 14.62 8.79
N GLU A 233 21.40 13.42 8.82
CA GLU A 233 21.64 12.62 7.61
C GLU A 233 20.33 12.33 6.88
N PHE A 234 19.27 11.97 7.62
CA PHE A 234 17.95 11.74 7.05
C PHE A 234 17.43 12.96 6.29
N LYS A 235 17.53 14.15 6.88
CA LYS A 235 17.11 15.38 6.21
C LYS A 235 17.88 15.62 4.91
N ILE A 236 19.18 15.39 4.88
CA ILE A 236 20.00 15.57 3.67
C ILE A 236 19.53 14.65 2.54
N VAL A 237 19.21 13.39 2.85
CA VAL A 237 18.76 12.40 1.86
C VAL A 237 17.45 12.79 1.20
N PHE A 238 16.53 13.41 1.94
CA PHE A 238 15.17 13.71 1.46
C PHE A 238 14.95 15.18 1.06
N ILE A 239 15.90 16.09 1.28
CA ILE A 239 15.74 17.52 0.97
C ILE A 239 15.73 17.82 -0.54
N ASN A 240 16.35 16.98 -1.37
CA ASN A 240 16.60 17.21 -2.79
C ASN A 240 15.80 16.28 -3.72
N LYS A 241 14.71 15.65 -3.25
CA LYS A 241 13.92 14.71 -4.04
C LYS A 241 12.60 15.28 -4.57
N ASN A 242 12.47 16.62 -4.58
CA ASN A 242 11.35 17.35 -5.19
C ASN A 242 11.65 17.70 -6.64
#